data_221c0ac26771bb6dfec7d5e819427962
#
_entry.id   221c0ac26771bb6dfec7d5e819427962
#
_cell.length_a   1.000
_cell.length_b   1.000
_cell.length_c   1.000
_cell.angle_alpha   90.00
_cell.angle_beta   90.00
_cell.angle_gamma   90.00
#
_symmetry.space_group_name_H-M   'P 1'
#
loop_
_entity.id
_entity.type
_entity.pdbx_description
1 polymer ?
#
loop_
_entity_poly.entity_id
_entity_poly.type
_entity_poly.pdbx_seq_one_letter_code
_entity_poly.pdbx_strand_id
1 'polypeptide(L)'
;MNIYLIRHGRQSSKLCNVDVDLSEAGRRQAALVGERLALKGIEAVYSSHLIRAVETAREANRYWNAKHIIRQELREISFGEMEGMADGEIAARFKDFKKEQERMEQDLPYPGGESAGDVIKRAIPVLEEIAESGYQNVAVVTHGGVIRTVTTALLHMEPKYYRLLGNSLENCSITEVCWNEKTGRFFMERFNDFAHLEPYPELLRVSWVEAEN
;
A
#
# COMPACT_ATOMS: atom_id res chain seq x y z
N MET A 1 -13.89 13.14 7.34
CA MET A 1 -12.44 13.10 7.14
C MET A 1 -12.10 12.14 6.02
N ASN A 2 -11.19 12.51 5.11
CA ASN A 2 -10.74 11.63 4.02
C ASN A 2 -9.31 11.14 4.27
N ILE A 3 -9.07 9.85 4.07
CA ILE A 3 -7.76 9.23 4.15
C ILE A 3 -7.43 8.64 2.79
N TYR A 4 -6.33 9.08 2.19
CA TYR A 4 -5.82 8.61 0.91
C TYR A 4 -4.70 7.61 1.16
N LEU A 5 -5.02 6.31 1.14
CA LEU A 5 -4.02 5.24 1.21
C LEU A 5 -3.32 5.14 -0.15
N ILE A 6 -2.03 5.36 -0.17
CA ILE A 6 -1.22 5.41 -1.39
C ILE A 6 -0.19 4.28 -1.34
N ARG A 7 -0.19 3.41 -2.34
CA ARG A 7 0.90 2.45 -2.49
C ARG A 7 2.18 3.19 -2.89
N HIS A 8 3.32 2.85 -2.30
CA HIS A 8 4.62 3.42 -2.70
C HIS A 8 4.88 3.31 -4.20
N GLY A 9 5.68 4.21 -4.77
CA GLY A 9 6.14 4.19 -6.15
C GLY A 9 7.02 2.97 -6.46
N ARG A 10 7.29 2.72 -7.75
CA ARG A 10 8.14 1.61 -8.19
C ARG A 10 9.53 1.69 -7.56
N GLN A 11 9.93 0.65 -6.83
CA GLN A 11 11.25 0.54 -6.22
C GLN A 11 12.33 0.18 -7.25
N SER A 12 13.61 0.42 -6.88
CA SER A 12 14.77 0.15 -7.75
C SER A 12 15.15 -1.33 -7.85
N SER A 13 14.58 -2.20 -7.02
CA SER A 13 14.83 -3.65 -7.00
C SER A 13 13.59 -4.46 -7.37
N LYS A 14 13.82 -5.64 -8.00
CA LYS A 14 12.78 -6.64 -8.29
C LYS A 14 12.65 -7.71 -7.20
N LEU A 15 13.54 -7.70 -6.20
CA LEU A 15 13.51 -8.69 -5.13
C LEU A 15 12.38 -8.39 -4.13
N CYS A 16 11.84 -9.47 -3.57
CA CYS A 16 10.74 -9.43 -2.63
C CYS A 16 11.10 -8.60 -1.39
N ASN A 17 10.33 -7.59 -1.10
CA ASN A 17 10.33 -6.77 0.13
C ASN A 17 11.71 -6.26 0.61
N VAL A 18 12.66 -6.05 -0.30
CA VAL A 18 13.92 -5.40 0.07
C VAL A 18 13.71 -3.91 0.35
N ASP A 19 14.42 -3.37 1.34
CA ASP A 19 14.32 -1.95 1.69
C ASP A 19 15.29 -1.13 0.83
N VAL A 20 14.80 -0.64 -0.29
CA VAL A 20 15.54 0.11 -1.30
C VAL A 20 14.78 1.37 -1.71
N ASP A 21 15.49 2.26 -2.40
CA ASP A 21 14.97 3.52 -2.95
C ASP A 21 13.98 3.33 -4.11
N LEU A 22 13.37 4.43 -4.54
CA LEU A 22 12.55 4.46 -5.74
C LEU A 22 13.40 4.40 -7.01
N SER A 23 12.89 3.73 -8.03
CA SER A 23 13.37 3.90 -9.39
C SER A 23 13.03 5.30 -9.93
N GLU A 24 13.62 5.69 -11.07
CA GLU A 24 13.25 6.94 -11.74
C GLU A 24 11.74 6.97 -12.08
N ALA A 25 11.19 5.87 -12.60
CA ALA A 25 9.76 5.72 -12.84
C ALA A 25 8.95 5.88 -11.55
N GLY A 26 9.42 5.32 -10.42
CA GLY A 26 8.78 5.47 -9.12
C GLY A 26 8.74 6.91 -8.62
N ARG A 27 9.78 7.69 -8.85
CA ARG A 27 9.81 9.13 -8.52
C ARG A 27 8.81 9.92 -9.37
N ARG A 28 8.70 9.60 -10.68
CA ARG A 28 7.67 10.20 -11.56
C ARG A 28 6.25 9.85 -11.10
N GLN A 29 6.00 8.58 -10.75
CA GLN A 29 4.70 8.16 -10.21
C GLN A 29 4.36 8.92 -8.92
N ALA A 30 5.32 9.10 -8.01
CA ALA A 30 5.14 9.84 -6.76
C ALA A 30 4.83 11.33 -7.00
N ALA A 31 5.47 11.96 -7.98
CA ALA A 31 5.16 13.34 -8.37
C ALA A 31 3.72 13.46 -8.92
N LEU A 32 3.31 12.52 -9.80
CA LEU A 32 1.97 12.51 -10.40
C LEU A 32 0.86 12.30 -9.36
N VAL A 33 1.07 11.44 -8.34
CA VAL A 33 0.09 11.31 -7.24
C VAL A 33 0.06 12.57 -6.38
N GLY A 34 1.21 13.23 -6.20
CA GLY A 34 1.29 14.52 -5.51
C GLY A 34 0.44 15.59 -6.23
N GLU A 35 0.60 15.71 -7.54
CA GLU A 35 -0.18 16.62 -8.38
C GLU A 35 -1.67 16.26 -8.37
N ARG A 36 -2.02 14.96 -8.49
CA ARG A 36 -3.40 14.46 -8.45
C ARG A 36 -4.16 14.88 -7.20
N LEU A 37 -3.48 14.93 -6.05
CA LEU A 37 -4.08 15.29 -4.77
C LEU A 37 -3.81 16.74 -4.36
N ALA A 38 -3.15 17.56 -5.18
CA ALA A 38 -2.76 18.93 -4.83
C ALA A 38 -3.94 19.82 -4.38
N LEU A 39 -5.10 19.65 -5.01
CA LEU A 39 -6.30 20.43 -4.69
C LEU A 39 -7.16 19.82 -3.57
N LYS A 40 -6.72 18.70 -2.98
CA LYS A 40 -7.47 18.05 -1.88
C LYS A 40 -7.18 18.66 -0.51
N GLY A 41 -6.21 19.57 -0.40
CA GLY A 41 -5.87 20.22 0.86
C GLY A 41 -5.33 19.21 1.88
N ILE A 42 -4.32 18.42 1.49
CA ILE A 42 -3.66 17.44 2.38
C ILE A 42 -3.00 18.17 3.56
N GLU A 43 -3.41 17.87 4.78
CA GLU A 43 -2.95 18.53 6.01
C GLU A 43 -1.83 17.75 6.72
N ALA A 44 -1.80 16.42 6.56
CA ALA A 44 -0.73 15.55 7.09
C ALA A 44 -0.44 14.41 6.13
N VAL A 45 0.82 13.98 6.14
CA VAL A 45 1.29 12.80 5.39
C VAL A 45 1.85 11.80 6.40
N TYR A 46 1.30 10.62 6.43
CA TYR A 46 1.86 9.49 7.15
C TYR A 46 2.57 8.56 6.17
N SER A 47 3.67 7.95 6.58
CA SER A 47 4.29 6.89 5.78
C SER A 47 4.85 5.77 6.65
N SER A 48 5.03 4.59 6.07
CA SER A 48 5.90 3.60 6.68
C SER A 48 7.35 4.12 6.71
N HIS A 49 8.21 3.45 7.47
CA HIS A 49 9.62 3.80 7.58
C HIS A 49 10.47 3.26 6.41
N LEU A 50 9.94 2.36 5.58
CA LEU A 50 10.69 1.79 4.47
C LEU A 50 11.02 2.86 3.42
N ILE A 51 12.26 2.84 2.92
CA ILE A 51 12.83 3.90 2.08
C ILE A 51 11.90 4.28 0.93
N ARG A 52 11.37 3.30 0.19
CA ARG A 52 10.45 3.51 -0.93
C ARG A 52 9.17 4.27 -0.57
N ALA A 53 8.64 4.05 0.64
CA ALA A 53 7.44 4.76 1.10
C ALA A 53 7.78 6.17 1.58
N VAL A 54 8.89 6.34 2.29
CA VAL A 54 9.39 7.66 2.72
C VAL A 54 9.70 8.53 1.51
N GLU A 55 10.36 8.00 0.48
CA GLU A 55 10.67 8.76 -0.73
C GLU A 55 9.41 9.11 -1.52
N THR A 56 8.44 8.17 -1.65
CA THR A 56 7.15 8.47 -2.27
C THR A 56 6.44 9.60 -1.53
N ALA A 57 6.39 9.54 -0.20
CA ALA A 57 5.79 10.57 0.61
C ALA A 57 6.49 11.93 0.42
N ARG A 58 7.82 11.96 0.38
CA ARG A 58 8.59 13.20 0.16
C ARG A 58 8.36 13.81 -1.21
N GLU A 59 8.38 13.01 -2.27
CA GLU A 59 8.14 13.50 -3.64
C GLU A 59 6.72 14.07 -3.79
N ALA A 60 5.71 13.32 -3.34
CA ALA A 60 4.32 13.77 -3.39
C ALA A 60 4.08 15.01 -2.52
N ASN A 61 4.69 15.09 -1.34
CA ASN A 61 4.52 16.19 -0.39
C ASN A 61 5.08 17.53 -0.87
N ARG A 62 5.89 17.55 -1.94
CA ARG A 62 6.29 18.82 -2.59
C ARG A 62 5.09 19.63 -3.10
N TYR A 63 3.98 18.97 -3.37
CA TYR A 63 2.72 19.58 -3.82
C TYR A 63 1.81 19.98 -2.67
N TRP A 64 2.00 19.41 -1.47
CA TRP A 64 1.09 19.62 -0.34
C TRP A 64 1.71 20.44 0.77
N ASN A 65 3.02 20.37 0.95
CA ASN A 65 3.76 21.04 2.05
C ASN A 65 3.18 20.73 3.44
N ALA A 66 2.74 19.48 3.64
CA ALA A 66 2.10 19.00 4.86
C ALA A 66 3.13 18.40 5.83
N LYS A 67 2.76 18.29 7.12
CA LYS A 67 3.59 17.61 8.12
C LYS A 67 3.75 16.13 7.77
N HIS A 68 4.99 15.63 7.68
CA HIS A 68 5.28 14.21 7.43
C HIS A 68 5.57 13.47 8.74
N ILE A 69 4.85 12.37 8.99
CA ILE A 69 4.89 11.55 10.19
C ILE A 69 5.19 10.10 9.77
N ILE A 70 6.25 9.51 10.31
CA ILE A 70 6.65 8.13 10.01
C ILE A 70 6.07 7.19 11.07
N ARG A 71 5.44 6.08 10.62
CA ARG A 71 4.85 5.04 11.44
C ARG A 71 5.36 3.66 11.00
N GLN A 72 6.06 2.95 11.87
CA GLN A 72 6.57 1.60 11.58
C GLN A 72 5.45 0.59 11.35
N GLU A 73 4.33 0.78 12.00
CA GLU A 73 3.12 -0.04 11.90
C GLU A 73 2.54 -0.10 10.49
N LEU A 74 2.87 0.90 9.64
CA LEU A 74 2.47 0.96 8.23
C LEU A 74 3.42 0.24 7.27
N ARG A 75 4.46 -0.48 7.77
CA ARG A 75 5.39 -1.26 6.94
C ARG A 75 4.67 -2.37 6.18
N GLU A 76 5.27 -2.83 5.08
CA GLU A 76 4.72 -3.95 4.31
C GLU A 76 4.55 -5.21 5.19
N ILE A 77 3.61 -6.08 4.82
CA ILE A 77 3.49 -7.40 5.41
C ILE A 77 4.84 -8.10 5.32
N SER A 78 5.29 -8.70 6.42
CA SER A 78 6.51 -9.51 6.35
C SER A 78 6.24 -10.80 5.58
N PHE A 79 7.03 -10.99 4.52
CA PHE A 79 7.02 -12.22 3.73
C PHE A 79 7.99 -13.27 4.31
N GLY A 80 8.66 -12.95 5.42
CA GLY A 80 9.55 -13.86 6.15
C GLY A 80 10.64 -14.45 5.26
N GLU A 81 10.69 -15.76 5.14
CA GLU A 81 11.73 -16.48 4.38
C GLU A 81 11.76 -16.16 2.87
N MET A 82 10.73 -15.49 2.33
CA MET A 82 10.69 -15.11 0.92
C MET A 82 11.37 -13.75 0.66
N GLU A 83 11.66 -12.97 1.71
CA GLU A 83 12.26 -11.64 1.56
C GLU A 83 13.66 -11.71 0.93
N GLY A 84 13.93 -10.82 0.00
CA GLY A 84 15.19 -10.80 -0.75
C GLY A 84 15.28 -11.80 -1.91
N MET A 85 14.27 -12.65 -2.13
CA MET A 85 14.24 -13.62 -3.23
C MET A 85 13.62 -13.04 -4.49
N ALA A 86 14.00 -13.59 -5.65
CA ALA A 86 13.33 -13.32 -6.91
C ALA A 86 12.01 -14.11 -7.02
N ASP A 87 11.05 -13.60 -7.81
CA ASP A 87 9.71 -14.22 -7.97
C ASP A 87 9.79 -15.69 -8.44
N GLY A 88 10.71 -16.01 -9.35
CA GLY A 88 10.92 -17.38 -9.83
C GLY A 88 11.41 -18.34 -8.73
N GLU A 89 12.31 -17.88 -7.87
CA GLU A 89 12.78 -18.65 -6.71
C GLU A 89 11.64 -18.88 -5.71
N ILE A 90 10.87 -17.84 -5.40
CA ILE A 90 9.70 -17.95 -4.53
C ILE A 90 8.68 -18.95 -5.11
N ALA A 91 8.41 -18.86 -6.42
CA ALA A 91 7.47 -19.76 -7.08
C ALA A 91 7.91 -21.24 -7.00
N ALA A 92 9.21 -21.50 -7.08
CA ALA A 92 9.76 -22.86 -6.99
C ALA A 92 9.76 -23.38 -5.54
N ARG A 93 10.29 -22.59 -4.59
CA ARG A 93 10.51 -23.03 -3.20
C ARG A 93 9.24 -23.10 -2.37
N PHE A 94 8.28 -22.19 -2.61
CA PHE A 94 7.06 -22.03 -1.80
C PHE A 94 5.79 -22.42 -2.55
N LYS A 95 5.91 -23.30 -3.54
CA LYS A 95 4.81 -23.76 -4.40
C LYS A 95 3.61 -24.29 -3.60
N ASP A 96 3.87 -25.15 -2.62
CA ASP A 96 2.81 -25.77 -1.83
C ASP A 96 2.15 -24.77 -0.88
N PHE A 97 2.92 -23.89 -0.25
CA PHE A 97 2.38 -22.77 0.54
C PHE A 97 1.47 -21.87 -0.30
N LYS A 98 1.89 -21.50 -1.52
CA LYS A 98 1.08 -20.66 -2.42
C LYS A 98 -0.24 -21.33 -2.79
N LYS A 99 -0.23 -22.63 -3.07
CA LYS A 99 -1.45 -23.40 -3.35
C LYS A 99 -2.40 -23.44 -2.15
N GLU A 100 -1.86 -23.59 -0.94
CA GLU A 100 -2.67 -23.57 0.27
C GLU A 100 -3.25 -22.17 0.51
N GLN A 101 -2.43 -21.12 0.34
CA GLN A 101 -2.87 -19.74 0.47
C GLN A 101 -3.97 -19.36 -0.55
N GLU A 102 -3.95 -19.92 -1.76
CA GLU A 102 -4.97 -19.70 -2.80
C GLU A 102 -6.34 -20.29 -2.44
N ARG A 103 -6.39 -21.29 -1.55
CA ARG A 103 -7.67 -21.86 -1.07
C ARG A 103 -8.43 -20.92 -0.16
N MET A 104 -7.73 -19.96 0.48
CA MET A 104 -8.32 -18.99 1.40
C MET A 104 -9.18 -19.61 2.50
N GLU A 105 -8.83 -20.82 2.95
CA GLU A 105 -9.55 -21.52 4.02
C GLU A 105 -9.25 -20.90 5.40
N GLN A 106 -8.03 -20.39 5.56
CA GLN A 106 -7.56 -19.75 6.78
C GLN A 106 -6.62 -18.58 6.46
N ASP A 107 -6.39 -17.69 7.44
CA ASP A 107 -5.41 -16.60 7.36
C ASP A 107 -4.01 -17.13 7.63
N LEU A 108 -3.38 -17.69 6.59
CA LEU A 108 -2.05 -18.28 6.67
C LEU A 108 -0.97 -17.20 6.82
N PRO A 109 -0.13 -17.25 7.87
CA PRO A 109 1.07 -16.42 7.93
C PRO A 109 2.06 -16.85 6.85
N TYR A 110 2.80 -15.91 6.29
CA TYR A 110 3.96 -16.25 5.47
C TYR A 110 4.99 -17.05 6.30
N PRO A 111 5.72 -18.02 5.71
CA PRO A 111 6.75 -18.77 6.43
C PRO A 111 7.78 -17.85 7.09
N GLY A 112 7.83 -17.84 8.42
CA GLY A 112 8.65 -16.90 9.20
C GLY A 112 8.22 -15.43 9.14
N GLY A 113 7.03 -15.14 8.61
CA GLY A 113 6.50 -13.79 8.41
C GLY A 113 5.16 -13.54 9.10
N GLU A 114 4.41 -12.57 8.58
CA GLU A 114 3.12 -12.13 9.13
C GLU A 114 1.93 -12.76 8.38
N SER A 115 0.81 -12.92 9.07
CA SER A 115 -0.52 -13.11 8.49
C SER A 115 -1.20 -11.75 8.20
N ALA A 116 -2.33 -11.75 7.48
CA ALA A 116 -3.14 -10.54 7.33
C ALA A 116 -3.68 -10.05 8.68
N GLY A 117 -4.06 -10.96 9.58
CA GLY A 117 -4.49 -10.62 10.94
C GLY A 117 -3.44 -9.89 11.76
N ASP A 118 -2.15 -10.22 11.59
CA ASP A 118 -1.05 -9.53 12.27
C ASP A 118 -0.88 -8.10 11.73
N VAL A 119 -1.02 -7.91 10.42
CA VAL A 119 -1.02 -6.58 9.79
C VAL A 119 -2.21 -5.74 10.30
N ILE A 120 -3.41 -6.31 10.41
CA ILE A 120 -4.59 -5.63 10.94
C ILE A 120 -4.33 -5.13 12.35
N LYS A 121 -3.81 -5.98 13.23
CA LYS A 121 -3.52 -5.63 14.65
C LYS A 121 -2.60 -4.41 14.78
N ARG A 122 -1.64 -4.22 13.84
CA ARG A 122 -0.70 -3.09 13.91
C ARG A 122 -1.12 -1.88 13.10
N ALA A 123 -1.80 -2.04 11.96
CA ALA A 123 -2.08 -0.94 11.05
C ALA A 123 -3.42 -0.25 11.32
N ILE A 124 -4.45 -0.98 11.77
CA ILE A 124 -5.76 -0.38 12.08
C ILE A 124 -5.68 0.67 13.19
N PRO A 125 -4.98 0.44 14.33
CA PRO A 125 -4.84 1.47 15.34
C PRO A 125 -4.24 2.79 14.83
N VAL A 126 -3.36 2.74 13.83
CA VAL A 126 -2.83 3.96 13.20
C VAL A 126 -3.90 4.70 12.41
N LEU A 127 -4.79 3.99 11.69
CA LEU A 127 -5.89 4.62 10.97
C LEU A 127 -6.93 5.22 11.94
N GLU A 128 -7.17 4.58 13.07
CA GLU A 128 -8.04 5.08 14.13
C GLU A 128 -7.43 6.35 14.76
N GLU A 129 -6.13 6.36 15.07
CA GLU A 129 -5.40 7.56 15.53
C GLU A 129 -5.53 8.72 14.53
N ILE A 130 -5.38 8.41 13.23
CA ILE A 130 -5.55 9.40 12.16
C ILE A 130 -6.99 9.92 12.16
N ALA A 131 -7.98 9.05 12.28
CA ALA A 131 -9.40 9.43 12.31
C ALA A 131 -9.74 10.37 13.47
N GLU A 132 -9.04 10.26 14.59
CA GLU A 132 -9.19 11.08 15.80
C GLU A 132 -8.28 12.33 15.80
N SER A 133 -7.41 12.50 14.82
CA SER A 133 -6.39 13.58 14.79
C SER A 133 -6.95 14.99 14.59
N GLY A 134 -8.19 15.13 14.14
CA GLY A 134 -8.82 16.38 13.79
C GLY A 134 -8.52 16.89 12.38
N TYR A 135 -7.59 16.27 11.64
CA TYR A 135 -7.36 16.60 10.22
C TYR A 135 -8.57 16.22 9.36
N GLN A 136 -8.75 16.93 8.24
CA GLN A 136 -9.82 16.64 7.29
C GLN A 136 -9.35 15.80 6.09
N ASN A 137 -8.11 15.96 5.66
CA ASN A 137 -7.54 15.24 4.53
C ASN A 137 -6.11 14.77 4.84
N VAL A 138 -5.90 13.49 4.86
CA VAL A 138 -4.62 12.86 5.21
C VAL A 138 -4.17 11.89 4.12
N ALA A 139 -2.92 11.99 3.70
CA ALA A 139 -2.28 10.99 2.85
C ALA A 139 -1.53 9.96 3.71
N VAL A 140 -1.67 8.67 3.37
CA VAL A 140 -0.97 7.57 4.04
C VAL A 140 -0.23 6.75 3.01
N VAL A 141 1.09 6.91 2.94
CA VAL A 141 1.94 6.17 2.00
C VAL A 141 2.40 4.87 2.61
N THR A 142 1.94 3.76 2.03
CA THR A 142 2.19 2.42 2.54
C THR A 142 2.37 1.42 1.40
N HIS A 143 1.96 0.17 1.54
CA HIS A 143 2.31 -0.95 0.68
C HIS A 143 1.07 -1.72 0.23
N GLY A 144 1.22 -2.52 -0.83
CA GLY A 144 0.10 -3.24 -1.43
C GLY A 144 -0.54 -4.26 -0.50
N GLY A 145 0.25 -5.02 0.26
CA GLY A 145 -0.25 -5.96 1.25
C GLY A 145 -1.03 -5.27 2.36
N VAL A 146 -0.49 -4.18 2.89
CA VAL A 146 -1.14 -3.39 3.96
C VAL A 146 -2.45 -2.78 3.48
N ILE A 147 -2.47 -2.13 2.30
CA ILE A 147 -3.70 -1.51 1.78
C ILE A 147 -4.80 -2.55 1.63
N ARG A 148 -4.51 -3.71 1.02
CA ARG A 148 -5.51 -4.79 0.88
C ARG A 148 -6.00 -5.29 2.23
N THR A 149 -5.08 -5.50 3.16
CA THR A 149 -5.39 -6.03 4.50
C THR A 149 -6.24 -5.05 5.33
N VAL A 150 -5.86 -3.77 5.38
CA VAL A 150 -6.67 -2.78 6.11
C VAL A 150 -8.03 -2.57 5.45
N THR A 151 -8.09 -2.57 4.10
CA THR A 151 -9.36 -2.50 3.38
C THR A 151 -10.28 -3.68 3.73
N THR A 152 -9.73 -4.89 3.81
CA THR A 152 -10.47 -6.10 4.24
C THR A 152 -11.07 -5.89 5.64
N ALA A 153 -10.29 -5.36 6.59
CA ALA A 153 -10.75 -5.09 7.94
C ALA A 153 -11.84 -4.00 7.98
N LEU A 154 -11.65 -2.90 7.24
CA LEU A 154 -12.62 -1.80 7.17
C LEU A 154 -13.96 -2.23 6.55
N LEU A 155 -13.95 -3.21 5.66
CA LEU A 155 -15.15 -3.82 5.05
C LEU A 155 -15.73 -4.99 5.87
N HIS A 156 -15.21 -5.24 7.08
CA HIS A 156 -15.64 -6.35 7.95
C HIS A 156 -15.53 -7.74 7.28
N MET A 157 -14.59 -7.91 6.35
CA MET A 157 -14.28 -9.20 5.75
C MET A 157 -13.30 -9.98 6.63
N GLU A 158 -13.31 -11.31 6.53
CA GLU A 158 -12.30 -12.13 7.20
C GLU A 158 -10.89 -11.86 6.62
N PRO A 159 -9.84 -11.80 7.44
CA PRO A 159 -8.46 -11.48 6.99
C PRO A 159 -7.98 -12.35 5.84
N LYS A 160 -8.33 -13.63 5.80
CA LYS A 160 -7.97 -14.57 4.74
C LYS A 160 -8.35 -14.10 3.32
N TYR A 161 -9.34 -13.21 3.19
CA TYR A 161 -9.85 -12.73 1.91
C TYR A 161 -9.12 -11.48 1.37
N TYR A 162 -8.08 -10.97 2.05
CA TYR A 162 -7.37 -9.77 1.59
C TYR A 162 -6.82 -9.88 0.16
N ARG A 163 -6.54 -11.10 -0.30
CA ARG A 163 -6.03 -11.36 -1.65
C ARG A 163 -7.09 -11.23 -2.75
N LEU A 164 -8.38 -11.24 -2.40
CA LEU A 164 -9.48 -10.97 -3.34
C LEU A 164 -9.53 -9.51 -3.78
N LEU A 165 -8.90 -8.62 -3.03
CA LEU A 165 -8.80 -7.20 -3.35
C LEU A 165 -7.69 -6.93 -4.38
N GLY A 166 -7.86 -7.54 -5.57
CA GLY A 166 -6.98 -7.41 -6.71
C GLY A 166 -5.71 -8.28 -6.66
N ASN A 167 -5.26 -8.74 -7.81
CA ASN A 167 -4.01 -9.51 -7.94
C ASN A 167 -2.79 -8.65 -7.57
N SER A 168 -2.82 -7.38 -7.95
CA SER A 168 -1.80 -6.39 -7.61
C SER A 168 -2.44 -5.00 -7.60
N LEU A 169 -2.06 -4.17 -6.66
CA LEU A 169 -2.36 -2.73 -6.71
C LEU A 169 -1.31 -2.03 -7.56
N GLU A 170 -1.69 -1.00 -8.30
CA GLU A 170 -0.73 -0.19 -9.07
C GLU A 170 0.17 0.62 -8.12
N ASN A 171 1.42 0.84 -8.51
CA ASN A 171 2.31 1.74 -7.77
C ASN A 171 1.75 3.17 -7.82
N CYS A 172 1.79 3.88 -6.70
CA CYS A 172 1.16 5.19 -6.53
C CYS A 172 -0.34 5.21 -6.81
N SER A 173 -1.04 4.06 -6.78
CA SER A 173 -2.50 4.05 -6.76
C SER A 173 -3.05 4.59 -5.45
N ILE A 174 -4.26 5.12 -5.51
CA ILE A 174 -4.97 5.74 -4.41
C ILE A 174 -6.15 4.85 -4.02
N THR A 175 -6.23 4.48 -2.75
CA THR A 175 -7.44 3.91 -2.14
C THR A 175 -7.97 4.95 -1.16
N GLU A 176 -9.14 5.52 -1.46
CA GLU A 176 -9.75 6.60 -0.70
C GLU A 176 -10.79 6.01 0.27
N VAL A 177 -10.61 6.28 1.56
CA VAL A 177 -11.57 5.94 2.61
C VAL A 177 -12.01 7.19 3.35
N CYS A 178 -13.29 7.25 3.71
CA CYS A 178 -13.86 8.36 4.44
C CYS A 178 -14.26 7.90 5.85
N TRP A 179 -13.76 8.57 6.87
CA TRP A 179 -14.20 8.39 8.24
C TRP A 179 -15.43 9.26 8.51
N ASN A 180 -16.49 8.64 8.97
CA ASN A 180 -17.71 9.33 9.39
C ASN A 180 -17.79 9.33 10.92
N GLU A 181 -17.50 10.45 11.53
CA GLU A 181 -17.49 10.64 12.98
C GLU A 181 -18.86 10.33 13.64
N LYS A 182 -19.97 10.66 12.96
CA LYS A 182 -21.32 10.42 13.49
C LYS A 182 -21.64 8.93 13.65
N THR A 183 -21.14 8.11 12.73
CA THR A 183 -21.41 6.66 12.73
C THR A 183 -20.27 5.84 13.32
N GLY A 184 -19.07 6.44 13.52
CA GLY A 184 -17.86 5.73 13.93
C GLY A 184 -17.43 4.67 12.91
N ARG A 185 -17.60 4.94 11.60
CA ARG A 185 -17.32 3.96 10.54
C ARG A 185 -16.53 4.57 9.41
N PHE A 186 -15.72 3.72 8.79
CA PHE A 186 -15.06 4.02 7.52
C PHE A 186 -15.95 3.59 6.34
N PHE A 187 -15.93 4.40 5.28
CA PHE A 187 -16.56 4.11 4.00
C PHE A 187 -15.49 4.13 2.93
N MET A 188 -15.50 3.16 2.02
CA MET A 188 -14.59 3.13 0.89
C MET A 188 -15.20 3.90 -0.28
N GLU A 189 -14.52 4.94 -0.73
CA GLU A 189 -14.94 5.79 -1.85
C GLU A 189 -14.30 5.35 -3.16
N ARG A 190 -13.04 4.89 -3.11
CA ARG A 190 -12.27 4.42 -4.26
C ARG A 190 -11.30 3.33 -3.84
N PHE A 191 -11.07 2.38 -4.75
CA PHE A 191 -10.06 1.34 -4.54
C PHE A 191 -9.13 1.26 -5.74
N ASN A 192 -7.81 1.30 -5.49
CA ASN A 192 -6.76 1.17 -6.51
C ASN A 192 -6.95 2.13 -7.70
N ASP A 193 -7.36 3.39 -7.44
CA ASP A 193 -7.47 4.43 -8.47
C ASP A 193 -6.07 4.88 -8.92
N PHE A 194 -5.75 4.66 -10.17
CA PHE A 194 -4.51 5.08 -10.81
C PHE A 194 -4.73 5.88 -12.10
N ALA A 195 -5.89 6.49 -12.26
CA ALA A 195 -6.28 7.27 -13.43
C ALA A 195 -5.27 8.38 -13.79
N HIS A 196 -4.55 8.92 -12.81
CA HIS A 196 -3.48 9.91 -13.02
C HIS A 196 -2.22 9.33 -13.72
N LEU A 197 -2.08 8.00 -13.76
CA LEU A 197 -0.97 7.30 -14.43
C LEU A 197 -1.36 6.78 -15.82
N GLU A 198 -2.65 6.65 -16.13
CA GLU A 198 -3.13 6.12 -17.42
C GLU A 198 -2.60 6.89 -18.64
N PRO A 199 -2.39 8.24 -18.60
CA PRO A 199 -1.75 8.97 -19.69
C PRO A 199 -0.28 8.60 -19.93
N TYR A 200 0.34 7.81 -19.04
CA TYR A 200 1.75 7.43 -19.05
C TYR A 200 1.89 5.90 -19.01
N PRO A 201 1.59 5.17 -20.10
CA PRO A 201 1.58 3.70 -20.11
C PRO A 201 2.90 3.08 -19.65
N GLU A 202 4.03 3.74 -19.93
CA GLU A 202 5.36 3.28 -19.52
C GLU A 202 5.56 3.26 -17.99
N LEU A 203 4.72 3.95 -17.23
CA LEU A 203 4.73 3.95 -15.79
C LEU A 203 3.84 2.86 -15.19
N LEU A 204 2.91 2.29 -15.95
CA LEU A 204 2.01 1.26 -15.47
C LEU A 204 2.73 -0.09 -15.29
N ARG A 205 2.29 -0.86 -14.29
CA ARG A 205 2.89 -2.14 -13.95
C ARG A 205 2.89 -3.13 -15.11
N VAL A 206 1.85 -3.17 -15.92
CA VAL A 206 1.73 -4.06 -17.07
C VAL A 206 2.89 -3.88 -18.05
N SER A 207 3.29 -2.65 -18.30
CA SER A 207 4.32 -2.33 -19.30
C SER A 207 5.71 -2.88 -18.97
N TRP A 208 6.05 -3.09 -17.71
CA TRP A 208 7.36 -3.59 -17.30
C TRP A 208 7.33 -5.03 -16.79
N VAL A 209 6.16 -5.59 -16.51
CA VAL A 209 5.99 -7.02 -16.23
C VAL A 209 5.95 -7.83 -17.53
N GLU A 210 5.30 -7.30 -18.59
CA GLU A 210 5.24 -7.95 -19.92
C GLU A 210 6.54 -7.88 -20.71
N ALA A 211 7.37 -6.86 -20.47
CA ALA A 211 8.68 -6.75 -21.11
C ALA A 211 9.71 -7.81 -20.68
N GLU A 212 9.36 -8.68 -19.73
CA GLU A 212 10.24 -9.71 -19.14
C GLU A 212 9.87 -11.14 -19.54
N ASN A 213 8.80 -11.34 -20.33
CA ASN A 213 8.36 -12.60 -20.91
C ASN A 213 8.71 -12.68 -22.39
#